data_e609c8a61ee1576adc9ccd973f840b17
#
_entry.id   e609c8a61ee1576adc9ccd973f840b17
#
_cell.length_a   1.000
_cell.length_b   1.000
_cell.length_c   1.000
_cell.angle_alpha   90.00
_cell.angle_beta   90.00
_cell.angle_gamma   90.00
#
_symmetry.space_group_name_H-M   'P 1'
#
loop_
_entity.id
_entity.type
_entity.pdbx_description
1 polymer ?
#
loop_
_entity_poly.entity_id
_entity_poly.type
_entity_poly.pdbx_seq_one_letter_code
_entity_poly.pdbx_strand_id
1 'polypeptide(L)'
;GVPLLGICYGMQTMAAQLGGAVEGSDTSEFGYAQIRRTSHAGLLSELADETDAAGTQLLDVWMSHGDKVSVLPADFELIAETDSCPIAGMAHREKPWFGIQFHPEVTHTLQGEALFTQFVLEICGCEALWTPANIVKDAITRVREQVGDDKVLLGLSGGVDSSVVAALLHRAIGDQLTCVFVDNGLLRLNEGDQVMEMFAQNMGVKVIRADTEARFLSKLEGVSDPEAKRKVIGNTFIDVFDEEAGKIAGVKWLAQGTIYPDVIESAGAKTGKAHVIKSHHNVGGLPDDMALELVEPLRELFKDEVRRLGLELGLPRDMV
;
A
#
# COMPACT_ATOMS: atom_id res chain seq x y z
N GLY A 1 -23.51 5.77 -18.72
CA GLY A 1 -23.09 4.43 -18.30
C GLY A 1 -21.90 4.55 -17.37
N VAL A 2 -21.48 3.44 -16.76
CA VAL A 2 -20.28 3.42 -15.91
C VAL A 2 -19.04 3.62 -16.80
N PRO A 3 -18.12 4.56 -16.48
CA PRO A 3 -16.84 4.68 -17.17
C PRO A 3 -16.02 3.39 -17.04
N LEU A 4 -15.27 3.07 -18.10
CA LEU A 4 -14.47 1.85 -18.16
C LEU A 4 -13.11 2.14 -18.81
N LEU A 5 -12.03 1.71 -18.13
CA LEU A 5 -10.66 1.75 -18.66
C LEU A 5 -10.11 0.32 -18.73
N GLY A 6 -9.85 -0.16 -19.95
CA GLY A 6 -9.15 -1.42 -20.21
C GLY A 6 -7.66 -1.18 -20.42
N ILE A 7 -6.80 -1.78 -19.59
CA ILE A 7 -5.34 -1.65 -19.69
C ILE A 7 -4.78 -2.98 -20.20
N CYS A 8 -3.95 -2.94 -21.24
CA CYS A 8 -3.27 -4.08 -21.85
C CYS A 8 -4.25 -5.23 -22.16
N TYR A 9 -4.23 -6.32 -21.40
CA TYR A 9 -5.17 -7.43 -21.54
C TYR A 9 -6.64 -7.00 -21.38
N GLY A 10 -6.91 -5.98 -20.57
CA GLY A 10 -8.25 -5.39 -20.41
C GLY A 10 -8.76 -4.74 -21.71
N MET A 11 -7.90 -4.02 -22.43
CA MET A 11 -8.21 -3.48 -23.76
C MET A 11 -8.49 -4.60 -24.77
N GLN A 12 -7.65 -5.63 -24.81
CA GLN A 12 -7.81 -6.78 -25.70
C GLN A 12 -9.12 -7.52 -25.43
N THR A 13 -9.44 -7.76 -24.15
CA THR A 13 -10.71 -8.38 -23.73
C THR A 13 -11.91 -7.53 -24.16
N MET A 14 -11.85 -6.23 -23.97
CA MET A 14 -12.89 -5.29 -24.40
C MET A 14 -13.09 -5.34 -25.90
N ALA A 15 -12.01 -5.29 -26.69
CA ALA A 15 -12.07 -5.36 -28.15
C ALA A 15 -12.71 -6.66 -28.63
N ALA A 16 -12.26 -7.82 -28.10
CA ALA A 16 -12.79 -9.12 -28.50
C ALA A 16 -14.28 -9.28 -28.15
N GLN A 17 -14.72 -8.82 -26.96
CA GLN A 17 -16.12 -8.95 -26.54
C GLN A 17 -17.08 -8.01 -27.29
N LEU A 18 -16.58 -6.91 -27.82
CA LEU A 18 -17.39 -5.89 -28.51
C LEU A 18 -17.32 -5.98 -30.03
N GLY A 19 -16.79 -7.09 -30.57
CA GLY A 19 -16.81 -7.39 -32.02
C GLY A 19 -15.58 -6.89 -32.78
N GLY A 20 -14.52 -6.53 -32.10
CA GLY A 20 -13.18 -6.34 -32.66
C GLY A 20 -12.42 -7.67 -32.78
N ALA A 21 -11.14 -7.60 -33.12
CA ALA A 21 -10.24 -8.75 -33.19
C ALA A 21 -8.94 -8.50 -32.47
N VAL A 22 -8.41 -9.58 -31.87
CA VAL A 22 -7.10 -9.62 -31.22
C VAL A 22 -6.27 -10.70 -31.89
N GLU A 23 -5.05 -10.39 -32.24
CA GLU A 23 -4.13 -11.30 -32.92
C GLU A 23 -2.81 -11.38 -32.20
N GLY A 24 -2.19 -12.56 -32.16
CA GLY A 24 -0.82 -12.75 -31.76
C GLY A 24 0.12 -11.98 -32.67
N SER A 25 1.09 -11.30 -32.11
CA SER A 25 2.11 -10.58 -32.86
C SER A 25 3.38 -11.41 -32.95
N ASP A 26 3.95 -11.51 -34.15
CA ASP A 26 5.29 -12.07 -34.35
C ASP A 26 6.38 -11.22 -33.69
N THR A 27 6.04 -9.99 -33.32
CA THR A 27 6.90 -9.03 -32.65
C THR A 27 6.27 -8.64 -31.31
N SER A 28 6.78 -9.20 -30.20
CA SER A 28 6.38 -8.79 -28.86
C SER A 28 7.02 -7.44 -28.52
N GLU A 29 6.25 -6.55 -27.86
CA GLU A 29 6.76 -5.28 -27.38
C GLU A 29 6.92 -5.34 -25.86
N PHE A 30 8.18 -5.27 -25.40
CA PHE A 30 8.53 -5.19 -23.99
C PHE A 30 9.49 -4.03 -23.77
N GLY A 31 9.06 -3.04 -22.99
CA GLY A 31 9.89 -1.89 -22.65
C GLY A 31 9.33 -0.56 -23.13
N TYR A 32 10.24 0.39 -23.29
CA TYR A 32 9.92 1.74 -23.72
C TYR A 32 9.35 1.78 -25.14
N ALA A 33 8.30 2.56 -25.32
CA ALA A 33 7.73 2.91 -26.60
C ALA A 33 7.21 4.34 -26.58
N GLN A 34 7.14 4.97 -27.75
CA GLN A 34 6.54 6.28 -27.90
C GLN A 34 5.27 6.14 -28.74
N ILE A 35 4.12 6.46 -28.14
CA ILE A 35 2.84 6.48 -28.86
C ILE A 35 2.57 7.84 -29.50
N ARG A 36 1.94 7.82 -30.68
CA ARG A 36 1.38 9.00 -31.33
C ARG A 36 -0.10 9.12 -30.97
N ARG A 37 -0.49 10.26 -30.45
CA ARG A 37 -1.90 10.56 -30.19
C ARG A 37 -2.61 10.90 -31.51
N THR A 38 -3.72 10.23 -31.80
CA THR A 38 -4.50 10.40 -33.04
C THR A 38 -5.80 11.20 -32.84
N SER A 39 -6.24 11.37 -31.60
CA SER A 39 -7.45 12.12 -31.23
C SER A 39 -7.19 13.10 -30.07
N HIS A 40 -7.90 14.22 -30.06
CA HIS A 40 -7.86 15.21 -28.98
C HIS A 40 -8.95 14.98 -27.93
N ALA A 41 -9.78 13.96 -28.08
CA ALA A 41 -10.89 13.69 -27.17
C ALA A 41 -10.54 12.67 -26.08
N GLY A 42 -11.16 12.85 -24.93
CA GLY A 42 -11.22 11.85 -23.88
C GLY A 42 -9.94 11.68 -23.07
N LEU A 43 -9.55 10.42 -22.88
CA LEU A 43 -8.52 10.00 -21.91
C LEU A 43 -7.14 10.66 -22.10
N LEU A 44 -6.73 10.91 -23.34
CA LEU A 44 -5.40 11.42 -23.67
C LEU A 44 -5.39 12.91 -24.05
N SER A 45 -6.48 13.65 -23.86
CA SER A 45 -6.68 14.98 -24.45
C SER A 45 -5.60 16.02 -24.12
N GLU A 46 -5.14 16.06 -22.87
CA GLU A 46 -4.17 17.05 -22.37
C GLU A 46 -2.76 16.47 -22.14
N LEU A 47 -2.54 15.21 -22.55
CA LEU A 47 -1.30 14.51 -22.23
C LEU A 47 -0.34 14.55 -23.42
N ALA A 48 0.90 14.98 -23.19
CA ALA A 48 2.02 14.90 -24.10
C ALA A 48 3.34 15.03 -23.35
N ASP A 49 4.34 14.23 -23.72
CA ASP A 49 5.72 14.41 -23.28
C ASP A 49 6.49 15.25 -24.29
N GLU A 50 6.20 15.07 -25.58
CA GLU A 50 6.81 15.77 -26.69
C GLU A 50 5.81 16.13 -27.77
N THR A 51 6.20 17.03 -28.66
CA THR A 51 5.49 17.35 -29.88
C THR A 51 6.46 17.25 -31.05
N ASP A 52 6.16 16.45 -32.05
CA ASP A 52 7.00 16.30 -33.23
C ASP A 52 6.97 17.53 -34.17
N ALA A 53 7.81 17.52 -35.17
CA ALA A 53 7.88 18.61 -36.15
C ALA A 53 6.59 18.83 -36.97
N ALA A 54 5.69 17.83 -37.01
CA ALA A 54 4.39 17.90 -37.66
C ALA A 54 3.28 18.41 -36.70
N GLY A 55 3.60 18.61 -35.44
CA GLY A 55 2.63 19.01 -34.39
C GLY A 55 1.91 17.84 -33.73
N THR A 56 2.33 16.59 -33.98
CA THR A 56 1.76 15.40 -33.35
C THR A 56 2.22 15.29 -31.91
N GLN A 57 1.29 15.02 -31.02
CA GLN A 57 1.56 14.82 -29.60
C GLN A 57 2.07 13.40 -29.36
N LEU A 58 3.19 13.28 -28.66
CA LEU A 58 3.87 12.03 -28.37
C LEU A 58 3.88 11.79 -26.85
N LEU A 59 3.70 10.51 -26.45
CA LEU A 59 3.76 10.08 -25.06
C LEU A 59 4.74 8.92 -24.89
N ASP A 60 5.60 9.03 -23.91
CA ASP A 60 6.55 8.00 -23.51
C ASP A 60 5.87 7.00 -22.59
N VAL A 61 5.77 5.76 -23.04
CA VAL A 61 4.99 4.72 -22.37
C VAL A 61 5.77 3.43 -22.24
N TRP A 62 5.29 2.54 -21.37
CA TRP A 62 5.83 1.20 -21.19
C TRP A 62 4.89 0.17 -21.79
N MET A 63 5.38 -0.61 -22.76
CA MET A 63 4.68 -1.74 -23.38
C MET A 63 5.11 -3.05 -22.73
N SER A 64 4.16 -4.00 -22.64
CA SER A 64 4.42 -5.36 -22.15
C SER A 64 3.38 -6.32 -22.73
N HIS A 65 3.47 -6.61 -24.03
CA HIS A 65 2.50 -7.47 -24.71
C HIS A 65 3.07 -8.26 -25.88
N GLY A 66 2.49 -9.45 -26.13
CA GLY A 66 2.72 -10.27 -27.31
C GLY A 66 1.52 -10.25 -28.26
N ASP A 67 0.31 -10.00 -27.74
CA ASP A 67 -0.92 -9.89 -28.52
C ASP A 67 -1.33 -8.42 -28.64
N LYS A 68 -2.04 -8.08 -29.72
CA LYS A 68 -2.53 -6.72 -29.94
C LYS A 68 -3.91 -6.74 -30.61
N VAL A 69 -4.66 -5.66 -30.40
CA VAL A 69 -5.91 -5.43 -31.13
C VAL A 69 -5.57 -5.17 -32.60
N SER A 70 -6.11 -5.99 -33.49
CA SER A 70 -5.92 -5.87 -34.96
C SER A 70 -7.11 -5.22 -35.65
N VAL A 71 -8.32 -5.32 -35.06
CA VAL A 71 -9.54 -4.69 -35.60
C VAL A 71 -10.27 -4.00 -34.45
N LEU A 72 -10.54 -2.71 -34.62
CA LEU A 72 -11.37 -1.95 -33.66
C LEU A 72 -12.83 -2.44 -33.69
N PRO A 73 -13.52 -2.51 -32.55
CA PRO A 73 -14.98 -2.65 -32.56
C PRO A 73 -15.64 -1.46 -33.27
N ALA A 74 -16.80 -1.69 -33.89
CA ALA A 74 -17.45 -0.71 -34.79
C ALA A 74 -17.74 0.65 -34.12
N ASP A 75 -18.06 0.66 -32.84
CA ASP A 75 -18.40 1.86 -32.09
C ASP A 75 -17.17 2.56 -31.44
N PHE A 76 -15.96 2.09 -31.75
CA PHE A 76 -14.72 2.66 -31.22
C PHE A 76 -13.95 3.44 -32.29
N GLU A 77 -13.17 4.39 -31.82
CA GLU A 77 -12.21 5.14 -32.64
C GLU A 77 -10.79 4.98 -32.08
N LEU A 78 -9.82 5.17 -32.97
CA LEU A 78 -8.39 5.15 -32.61
C LEU A 78 -8.02 6.43 -31.88
N ILE A 79 -7.35 6.31 -30.72
CA ILE A 79 -6.84 7.46 -29.95
C ILE A 79 -5.32 7.49 -29.82
N ALA A 80 -4.64 6.35 -30.02
CA ALA A 80 -3.19 6.25 -29.98
C ALA A 80 -2.68 5.09 -30.85
N GLU A 81 -1.49 5.26 -31.41
CA GLU A 81 -0.81 4.27 -32.26
C GLU A 81 0.70 4.30 -32.09
N THR A 82 1.37 3.20 -32.45
CA THR A 82 2.81 3.11 -32.74
C THR A 82 3.02 2.44 -34.09
N ASP A 83 4.26 2.41 -34.61
CA ASP A 83 4.57 1.70 -35.84
C ASP A 83 4.37 0.18 -35.73
N SER A 84 4.61 -0.39 -34.56
CA SER A 84 4.47 -1.82 -34.25
C SER A 84 3.11 -2.20 -33.67
N CYS A 85 2.40 -1.26 -33.07
CA CYS A 85 1.06 -1.41 -32.51
C CYS A 85 0.12 -0.32 -33.07
N PRO A 86 -0.49 -0.56 -34.30
CA PRO A 86 -1.36 0.43 -34.94
C PRO A 86 -2.60 0.80 -34.14
N ILE A 87 -2.99 -0.02 -33.16
CA ILE A 87 -4.09 0.28 -32.24
C ILE A 87 -3.54 0.18 -30.82
N ALA A 88 -2.81 1.21 -30.41
CA ALA A 88 -2.26 1.33 -29.06
C ALA A 88 -3.25 1.97 -28.06
N GLY A 89 -4.31 2.61 -28.56
CA GLY A 89 -5.38 3.16 -27.75
C GLY A 89 -6.68 3.29 -28.54
N MET A 90 -7.80 3.04 -27.88
CA MET A 90 -9.14 3.14 -28.44
C MET A 90 -10.12 3.79 -27.47
N ALA A 91 -11.12 4.50 -27.99
CA ALA A 91 -12.20 5.11 -27.23
C ALA A 91 -13.55 4.81 -27.89
N HIS A 92 -14.56 4.54 -27.10
CA HIS A 92 -15.92 4.40 -27.58
C HIS A 92 -16.49 5.79 -27.91
N ARG A 93 -17.17 5.93 -29.06
CA ARG A 93 -17.66 7.22 -29.60
C ARG A 93 -18.71 7.92 -28.72
N GLU A 94 -19.52 7.16 -27.97
CA GLU A 94 -20.65 7.67 -27.18
C GLU A 94 -20.55 7.38 -25.68
N LYS A 95 -19.76 6.39 -25.28
CA LYS A 95 -19.65 5.97 -23.88
C LYS A 95 -18.27 6.33 -23.34
N PRO A 96 -18.12 6.58 -22.03
CA PRO A 96 -16.83 6.84 -21.43
C PRO A 96 -16.01 5.53 -21.23
N TRP A 97 -15.80 4.82 -22.35
CA TRP A 97 -15.05 3.56 -22.39
C TRP A 97 -13.78 3.72 -23.19
N PHE A 98 -12.67 3.37 -22.57
CA PHE A 98 -11.34 3.54 -23.13
C PHE A 98 -10.54 2.26 -23.01
N GLY A 99 -9.68 1.99 -23.97
CA GLY A 99 -8.70 0.92 -23.94
C GLY A 99 -7.33 1.46 -24.31
N ILE A 100 -6.30 1.05 -23.58
CA ILE A 100 -4.90 1.37 -23.85
C ILE A 100 -4.07 0.09 -23.79
N GLN A 101 -3.10 -0.05 -24.69
CA GLN A 101 -2.24 -1.24 -24.75
C GLN A 101 -1.05 -1.14 -23.80
N PHE A 102 -0.60 0.07 -23.47
CA PHE A 102 0.50 0.34 -22.57
C PHE A 102 0.07 0.36 -21.09
N HIS A 103 1.04 0.38 -20.21
CA HIS A 103 0.87 0.32 -18.76
C HIS A 103 1.07 1.70 -18.11
N PRO A 104 0.00 2.44 -17.77
CA PRO A 104 0.12 3.74 -17.09
C PRO A 104 0.49 3.62 -15.61
N GLU A 105 0.32 2.44 -15.01
CA GLU A 105 0.60 2.18 -13.58
C GLU A 105 2.08 2.06 -13.25
N VAL A 106 2.95 1.88 -14.27
CA VAL A 106 4.38 1.75 -14.02
C VAL A 106 5.10 3.10 -14.13
N THR A 107 6.18 3.27 -13.37
CA THR A 107 6.93 4.53 -13.29
C THR A 107 7.58 4.96 -14.62
N HIS A 108 7.71 4.04 -15.57
CA HIS A 108 8.28 4.29 -16.90
C HIS A 108 7.30 4.96 -17.88
N THR A 109 6.00 4.98 -17.57
CA THR A 109 5.02 5.80 -18.30
C THR A 109 4.93 7.15 -17.61
N LEU A 110 5.61 8.16 -18.19
CA LEU A 110 5.83 9.45 -17.52
C LEU A 110 4.53 10.16 -17.17
N GLN A 111 3.53 10.12 -18.05
CA GLN A 111 2.21 10.74 -17.84
C GLN A 111 1.18 9.80 -17.19
N GLY A 112 1.61 8.66 -16.60
CA GLY A 112 0.70 7.68 -16.03
C GLY A 112 -0.20 8.22 -14.93
N GLU A 113 0.34 9.02 -14.01
CA GLU A 113 -0.42 9.68 -12.94
C GLU A 113 -1.44 10.68 -13.50
N ALA A 114 -1.03 11.47 -14.51
CA ALA A 114 -1.92 12.43 -15.16
C ALA A 114 -3.05 11.72 -15.92
N LEU A 115 -2.77 10.57 -16.57
CA LEU A 115 -3.77 9.74 -17.22
C LEU A 115 -4.81 9.20 -16.23
N PHE A 116 -4.37 8.68 -15.08
CA PHE A 116 -5.30 8.23 -14.04
C PHE A 116 -6.09 9.40 -13.43
N THR A 117 -5.46 10.54 -13.25
CA THR A 117 -6.14 11.77 -12.78
C THR A 117 -7.25 12.17 -13.75
N GLN A 118 -6.95 12.22 -15.06
CA GLN A 118 -7.94 12.49 -16.10
C GLN A 118 -9.08 11.48 -16.09
N PHE A 119 -8.77 10.18 -15.98
CA PHE A 119 -9.82 9.15 -15.96
C PHE A 119 -10.66 9.21 -14.69
N VAL A 120 -10.04 9.29 -13.50
CA VAL A 120 -10.75 9.18 -12.22
C VAL A 120 -11.50 10.46 -11.89
N LEU A 121 -10.86 11.61 -12.01
CA LEU A 121 -11.45 12.87 -11.58
C LEU A 121 -12.35 13.49 -12.66
N GLU A 122 -11.87 13.55 -13.92
CA GLU A 122 -12.60 14.26 -14.97
C GLU A 122 -13.64 13.34 -15.65
N ILE A 123 -13.24 12.10 -16.02
CA ILE A 123 -14.15 11.20 -16.76
C ILE A 123 -15.13 10.48 -15.83
N CYS A 124 -14.65 9.96 -14.70
CA CYS A 124 -15.50 9.31 -13.69
C CYS A 124 -16.24 10.31 -12.81
N GLY A 125 -15.76 11.55 -12.68
CA GLY A 125 -16.29 12.56 -11.78
C GLY A 125 -16.13 12.19 -10.30
N CYS A 126 -15.10 11.43 -9.95
CA CYS A 126 -14.80 11.09 -8.57
C CYS A 126 -14.16 12.27 -7.84
N GLU A 127 -14.45 12.40 -6.56
CA GLU A 127 -13.81 13.40 -5.71
C GLU A 127 -12.46 12.87 -5.17
N ALA A 128 -11.46 13.75 -5.04
CA ALA A 128 -10.14 13.42 -4.51
C ALA A 128 -10.16 13.34 -2.97
N LEU A 129 -10.90 12.39 -2.40
CA LEU A 129 -11.11 12.27 -0.95
C LEU A 129 -10.00 11.50 -0.24
N TRP A 130 -9.20 10.72 -0.96
CA TRP A 130 -8.10 9.93 -0.39
C TRP A 130 -6.88 10.80 -0.12
N THR A 131 -7.00 11.64 0.91
CA THR A 131 -5.93 12.54 1.38
C THR A 131 -5.48 12.13 2.79
N PRO A 132 -4.22 12.40 3.20
CA PRO A 132 -3.76 12.06 4.54
C PRO A 132 -4.68 12.59 5.65
N ALA A 133 -5.16 13.82 5.54
CA ALA A 133 -6.06 14.42 6.52
C ALA A 133 -7.42 13.70 6.62
N ASN A 134 -8.01 13.34 5.47
CA ASN A 134 -9.27 12.58 5.45
C ASN A 134 -9.07 11.16 5.97
N ILE A 135 -7.98 10.49 5.55
CA ILE A 135 -7.63 9.14 6.03
C ILE A 135 -7.47 9.13 7.56
N VAL A 136 -6.76 10.12 8.13
CA VAL A 136 -6.61 10.26 9.59
C VAL A 136 -7.97 10.43 10.25
N LYS A 137 -8.83 11.32 9.72
CA LYS A 137 -10.16 11.57 10.27
C LYS A 137 -11.04 10.32 10.27
N ASP A 138 -11.06 9.61 9.14
CA ASP A 138 -11.87 8.39 8.98
C ASP A 138 -11.33 7.26 9.85
N ALA A 139 -10.01 7.08 9.94
CA ALA A 139 -9.38 6.10 10.81
C ALA A 139 -9.68 6.37 12.29
N ILE A 140 -9.62 7.64 12.74
CA ILE A 140 -10.00 8.03 14.12
C ILE A 140 -11.46 7.66 14.39
N THR A 141 -12.36 7.94 13.45
CA THR A 141 -13.78 7.61 13.62
C THR A 141 -13.99 6.10 13.73
N ARG A 142 -13.42 5.32 12.80
CA ARG A 142 -13.49 3.84 12.82
C ARG A 142 -12.92 3.25 14.11
N VAL A 143 -11.77 3.74 14.57
CA VAL A 143 -11.15 3.28 15.82
C VAL A 143 -12.06 3.54 17.03
N ARG A 144 -12.65 4.74 17.13
CA ARG A 144 -13.56 5.09 18.22
C ARG A 144 -14.81 4.20 18.24
N GLU A 145 -15.40 3.96 17.07
CA GLU A 145 -16.57 3.10 16.93
C GLU A 145 -16.25 1.63 17.28
N GLN A 146 -15.07 1.14 16.86
CA GLN A 146 -14.63 -0.23 17.10
C GLN A 146 -14.28 -0.48 18.57
N VAL A 147 -13.52 0.43 19.18
CA VAL A 147 -12.94 0.26 20.52
C VAL A 147 -13.94 0.67 21.63
N GLY A 148 -14.76 1.68 21.38
CA GLY A 148 -15.65 2.24 22.42
C GLY A 148 -14.86 2.72 23.65
N ASP A 149 -15.27 2.26 24.82
CA ASP A 149 -14.66 2.62 26.11
C ASP A 149 -13.57 1.61 26.57
N ASP A 150 -13.26 0.61 25.74
CA ASP A 150 -12.29 -0.44 26.08
C ASP A 150 -10.84 0.06 25.99
N LYS A 151 -9.93 -0.68 26.64
CA LYS A 151 -8.48 -0.39 26.59
C LYS A 151 -7.80 -1.11 25.44
N VAL A 152 -6.85 -0.42 24.82
CA VAL A 152 -6.03 -0.90 23.71
C VAL A 152 -4.59 -1.02 24.14
N LEU A 153 -3.96 -2.12 23.78
CA LEU A 153 -2.53 -2.37 23.92
C LEU A 153 -1.86 -2.31 22.56
N LEU A 154 -0.70 -1.67 22.48
CA LEU A 154 0.11 -1.60 21.28
C LEU A 154 1.55 -2.00 21.58
N GLY A 155 2.12 -2.93 20.83
CA GLY A 155 3.55 -3.18 20.78
C GLY A 155 4.25 -2.09 19.98
N LEU A 156 5.03 -1.25 20.64
CA LEU A 156 5.79 -0.16 20.02
C LEU A 156 7.20 -0.68 19.71
N SER A 157 7.54 -0.78 18.42
CA SER A 157 8.82 -1.35 17.95
C SER A 157 9.87 -0.30 17.59
N GLY A 158 9.52 0.99 17.65
CA GLY A 158 10.38 2.07 17.11
C GLY A 158 10.34 2.19 15.57
N GLY A 159 9.69 1.25 14.87
CA GLY A 159 9.48 1.33 13.43
C GLY A 159 8.36 2.30 13.03
N VAL A 160 8.39 2.75 11.77
CA VAL A 160 7.43 3.73 11.22
C VAL A 160 5.97 3.32 11.48
N ASP A 161 5.60 2.07 11.17
CA ASP A 161 4.20 1.62 11.23
C ASP A 161 3.66 1.65 12.66
N SER A 162 4.39 1.08 13.62
CA SER A 162 3.99 1.12 15.04
C SER A 162 3.95 2.55 15.59
N SER A 163 4.83 3.42 15.12
CA SER A 163 4.87 4.84 15.51
C SER A 163 3.64 5.59 15.00
N VAL A 164 3.25 5.36 13.75
CA VAL A 164 2.04 5.97 13.16
C VAL A 164 0.78 5.44 13.84
N VAL A 165 0.71 4.13 14.14
CA VAL A 165 -0.40 3.55 14.91
C VAL A 165 -0.49 4.17 16.30
N ALA A 166 0.64 4.33 17.02
CA ALA A 166 0.66 4.96 18.33
C ALA A 166 0.10 6.39 18.30
N ALA A 167 0.57 7.21 17.36
CA ALA A 167 0.11 8.58 17.19
C ALA A 167 -1.39 8.66 16.82
N LEU A 168 -1.83 7.81 15.89
CA LEU A 168 -3.23 7.74 15.47
C LEU A 168 -4.16 7.32 16.61
N LEU A 169 -3.83 6.24 17.30
CA LEU A 169 -4.61 5.72 18.42
C LEU A 169 -4.65 6.70 19.58
N HIS A 170 -3.51 7.32 19.92
CA HIS A 170 -3.50 8.34 20.98
C HIS A 170 -4.43 9.51 20.63
N ARG A 171 -4.45 9.96 19.37
CA ARG A 171 -5.38 11.01 18.92
C ARG A 171 -6.84 10.54 18.90
N ALA A 172 -7.09 9.25 18.68
CA ALA A 172 -8.42 8.68 18.64
C ALA A 172 -9.02 8.43 20.04
N ILE A 173 -8.26 7.78 20.93
CA ILE A 173 -8.75 7.19 22.18
C ILE A 173 -7.97 7.64 23.44
N GLY A 174 -6.93 8.47 23.29
CA GLY A 174 -6.20 9.07 24.43
C GLY A 174 -5.69 8.06 25.44
N ASP A 175 -6.11 8.21 26.68
CA ASP A 175 -5.65 7.41 27.84
C ASP A 175 -6.07 5.93 27.83
N GLN A 176 -6.97 5.53 26.91
CA GLN A 176 -7.32 4.12 26.71
C GLN A 176 -6.17 3.34 26.05
N LEU A 177 -5.23 4.03 25.39
CA LEU A 177 -4.06 3.44 24.78
C LEU A 177 -2.95 3.24 25.81
N THR A 178 -2.37 2.05 25.85
CA THR A 178 -1.10 1.76 26.52
C THR A 178 -0.15 1.12 25.52
N CYS A 179 1.03 1.69 25.34
CA CYS A 179 2.08 1.12 24.50
C CYS A 179 3.09 0.34 25.36
N VAL A 180 3.56 -0.80 24.87
CA VAL A 180 4.68 -1.55 25.42
C VAL A 180 5.84 -1.48 24.46
N PHE A 181 6.94 -0.91 24.90
CA PHE A 181 8.20 -0.88 24.17
C PHE A 181 9.15 -1.90 24.78
N VAL A 182 9.50 -2.94 24.00
CA VAL A 182 10.42 -4.00 24.46
C VAL A 182 11.84 -3.62 24.09
N ASP A 183 12.63 -3.25 25.07
CA ASP A 183 14.06 -3.03 24.91
C ASP A 183 14.79 -4.37 25.02
N ASN A 184 15.16 -4.89 23.86
CA ASN A 184 15.74 -6.23 23.70
C ASN A 184 17.28 -6.22 23.63
N GLY A 185 17.92 -5.04 23.76
CA GLY A 185 19.37 -4.88 23.66
C GLY A 185 19.93 -5.01 22.24
N LEU A 186 19.07 -5.20 21.22
CA LEU A 186 19.44 -5.29 19.80
C LEU A 186 19.02 -4.07 19.00
N LEU A 187 18.64 -3.01 19.71
CA LEU A 187 18.19 -1.74 19.14
C LEU A 187 19.35 -0.93 18.54
N ARG A 188 19.01 0.06 17.72
CA ARG A 188 19.98 1.06 17.30
C ARG A 188 20.43 1.92 18.48
N LEU A 189 21.57 2.57 18.33
CA LEU A 189 22.11 3.46 19.36
C LEU A 189 21.06 4.52 19.76
N ASN A 190 20.75 4.57 21.06
CA ASN A 190 19.79 5.50 21.68
C ASN A 190 18.33 5.37 21.20
N GLU A 191 17.98 4.35 20.41
CA GLU A 191 16.62 4.17 19.87
C GLU A 191 15.56 4.08 20.97
N GLY A 192 15.83 3.33 22.06
CA GLY A 192 14.92 3.23 23.18
C GLY A 192 14.66 4.57 23.87
N ASP A 193 15.68 5.37 24.07
CA ASP A 193 15.55 6.70 24.69
C ASP A 193 14.82 7.68 23.79
N GLN A 194 15.08 7.63 22.48
CA GLN A 194 14.36 8.44 21.48
C GLN A 194 12.86 8.11 21.43
N VAL A 195 12.50 6.82 21.48
CA VAL A 195 11.11 6.37 21.52
C VAL A 195 10.42 6.89 22.80
N MET A 196 11.07 6.78 23.96
CA MET A 196 10.51 7.26 25.23
C MET A 196 10.36 8.79 25.24
N GLU A 197 11.35 9.52 24.75
CA GLU A 197 11.29 10.97 24.62
C GLU A 197 10.14 11.41 23.72
N MET A 198 10.02 10.80 22.55
CA MET A 198 9.00 11.18 21.58
C MET A 198 7.59 10.85 22.08
N PHE A 199 7.33 9.59 22.43
CA PHE A 199 5.97 9.17 22.74
C PHE A 199 5.54 9.49 24.16
N ALA A 200 6.37 9.22 25.17
CA ALA A 200 5.99 9.46 26.54
C ALA A 200 6.12 10.93 26.95
N GLN A 201 7.21 11.62 26.57
CA GLN A 201 7.46 12.99 27.02
C GLN A 201 6.80 14.03 26.10
N ASN A 202 6.97 13.91 24.77
CA ASN A 202 6.49 14.94 23.85
C ASN A 202 5.02 14.75 23.46
N MET A 203 4.55 13.52 23.28
CA MET A 203 3.17 13.23 22.88
C MET A 203 2.26 12.88 24.06
N GLY A 204 2.80 12.58 25.24
CA GLY A 204 2.01 12.19 26.40
C GLY A 204 1.37 10.80 26.29
N VAL A 205 1.87 9.94 25.41
CA VAL A 205 1.41 8.56 25.28
C VAL A 205 1.88 7.74 26.47
N LYS A 206 1.01 6.92 27.04
CA LYS A 206 1.40 6.00 28.10
C LYS A 206 2.26 4.87 27.53
N VAL A 207 3.58 4.91 27.76
CA VAL A 207 4.54 3.92 27.28
C VAL A 207 5.18 3.19 28.47
N ILE A 208 5.13 1.87 28.45
CA ILE A 208 5.86 0.98 29.37
C ILE A 208 7.11 0.49 28.65
N ARG A 209 8.29 0.85 29.11
CA ARG A 209 9.56 0.29 28.62
C ARG A 209 9.87 -0.99 29.41
N ALA A 210 9.86 -2.13 28.73
CA ALA A 210 10.28 -3.41 29.27
C ALA A 210 11.76 -3.61 28.96
N ASP A 211 12.63 -3.39 29.96
CA ASP A 211 14.07 -3.64 29.86
C ASP A 211 14.34 -5.15 29.97
N THR A 212 14.64 -5.77 28.87
CA THR A 212 14.76 -7.23 28.72
C THR A 212 16.02 -7.66 27.98
N GLU A 213 17.01 -6.76 27.81
CA GLU A 213 18.28 -7.02 27.15
C GLU A 213 18.92 -8.34 27.61
N ALA A 214 19.10 -8.52 28.91
CA ALA A 214 19.72 -9.72 29.45
C ALA A 214 18.97 -11.00 29.08
N ARG A 215 17.65 -10.98 29.02
CA ARG A 215 16.79 -12.13 28.63
C ARG A 215 16.99 -12.50 27.17
N PHE A 216 17.03 -11.52 26.26
CA PHE A 216 17.25 -11.76 24.84
C PHE A 216 18.67 -12.27 24.58
N LEU A 217 19.68 -11.61 25.11
CA LEU A 217 21.08 -11.99 24.92
C LEU A 217 21.37 -13.39 25.43
N SER A 218 20.85 -13.77 26.60
CA SER A 218 21.03 -15.12 27.15
C SER A 218 20.39 -16.21 26.29
N LYS A 219 19.22 -15.97 25.69
CA LYS A 219 18.55 -16.91 24.78
C LYS A 219 19.25 -17.02 23.40
N LEU A 220 19.99 -15.99 23.00
CA LEU A 220 20.73 -15.93 21.74
C LEU A 220 22.15 -16.49 21.86
N GLU A 221 22.64 -16.76 23.05
CA GLU A 221 23.98 -17.30 23.28
C GLU A 221 24.17 -18.62 22.51
N GLY A 222 25.21 -18.69 21.66
CA GLY A 222 25.52 -19.85 20.83
C GLY A 222 24.62 -20.05 19.59
N VAL A 223 23.60 -19.24 19.39
CA VAL A 223 22.74 -19.32 18.21
C VAL A 223 23.36 -18.55 17.05
N SER A 224 23.87 -19.27 16.03
CA SER A 224 24.51 -18.68 14.85
C SER A 224 23.61 -18.60 13.61
N ASP A 225 22.68 -19.55 13.47
CA ASP A 225 21.76 -19.60 12.32
C ASP A 225 20.79 -18.42 12.30
N PRO A 226 20.67 -17.67 11.17
CA PRO A 226 19.81 -16.49 11.10
C PRO A 226 18.32 -16.78 11.35
N GLU A 227 17.82 -17.91 10.86
CA GLU A 227 16.40 -18.26 11.04
C GLU A 227 16.11 -18.69 12.49
N ALA A 228 17.03 -19.41 13.11
CA ALA A 228 16.95 -19.73 14.53
C ALA A 228 16.98 -18.46 15.40
N LYS A 229 17.84 -17.48 15.08
CA LYS A 229 17.87 -16.17 15.75
C LYS A 229 16.52 -15.47 15.68
N ARG A 230 15.93 -15.39 14.48
CA ARG A 230 14.61 -14.75 14.27
C ARG A 230 13.53 -15.39 15.14
N LYS A 231 13.49 -16.73 15.19
CA LYS A 231 12.53 -17.48 16.03
C LYS A 231 12.73 -17.21 17.50
N VAL A 232 13.97 -17.23 17.97
CA VAL A 232 14.29 -16.93 19.38
C VAL A 232 13.87 -15.51 19.73
N ILE A 233 14.21 -14.53 18.91
CA ILE A 233 13.83 -13.12 19.13
C ILE A 233 12.29 -12.97 19.13
N GLY A 234 11.61 -13.52 18.11
CA GLY A 234 10.16 -13.43 17.97
C GLY A 234 9.42 -14.05 19.17
N ASN A 235 9.78 -15.27 19.55
CA ASN A 235 9.14 -15.95 20.70
C ASN A 235 9.41 -15.21 21.99
N THR A 236 10.64 -14.71 22.20
CA THR A 236 10.97 -13.96 23.43
C THR A 236 10.23 -12.64 23.48
N PHE A 237 10.05 -11.99 22.32
CA PHE A 237 9.25 -10.75 22.24
C PHE A 237 7.79 -10.99 22.65
N ILE A 238 7.18 -12.07 22.15
CA ILE A 238 5.81 -12.46 22.51
C ILE A 238 5.71 -12.73 24.01
N ASP A 239 6.63 -13.54 24.57
CA ASP A 239 6.64 -13.83 26.01
C ASP A 239 6.68 -12.55 26.86
N VAL A 240 7.56 -11.61 26.51
CA VAL A 240 7.69 -10.33 27.24
C VAL A 240 6.44 -9.48 27.09
N PHE A 241 5.91 -9.42 25.86
CA PHE A 241 4.72 -8.65 25.58
C PHE A 241 3.50 -9.17 26.35
N ASP A 242 3.31 -10.48 26.40
CA ASP A 242 2.23 -11.13 27.15
C ASP A 242 2.36 -10.90 28.66
N GLU A 243 3.58 -10.96 29.21
CA GLU A 243 3.85 -10.64 30.60
C GLU A 243 3.48 -9.20 30.96
N GLU A 244 3.82 -8.23 30.08
CA GLU A 244 3.46 -6.82 30.28
C GLU A 244 1.96 -6.58 30.07
N ALA A 245 1.36 -7.22 29.08
CA ALA A 245 -0.07 -7.18 28.82
C ALA A 245 -0.88 -7.69 30.03
N GLY A 246 -0.43 -8.78 30.64
CA GLY A 246 -1.07 -9.39 31.81
C GLY A 246 -1.08 -8.50 33.06
N LYS A 247 -0.19 -7.49 33.13
CA LYS A 247 -0.15 -6.50 34.23
C LYS A 247 -1.18 -5.38 34.06
N ILE A 248 -1.77 -5.25 32.87
CA ILE A 248 -2.68 -4.16 32.52
C ILE A 248 -4.14 -4.67 32.60
N ALA A 249 -4.85 -4.30 33.64
CA ALA A 249 -6.22 -4.74 33.81
C ALA A 249 -7.17 -4.13 32.77
N GLY A 250 -8.04 -4.97 32.20
CA GLY A 250 -9.15 -4.54 31.32
C GLY A 250 -8.73 -4.20 29.90
N VAL A 251 -7.59 -4.70 29.41
CA VAL A 251 -7.23 -4.66 28.00
C VAL A 251 -8.11 -5.65 27.23
N LYS A 252 -8.70 -5.20 26.14
CA LYS A 252 -9.55 -6.01 25.27
C LYS A 252 -9.06 -6.05 23.83
N TRP A 253 -8.30 -5.05 23.45
CA TRP A 253 -7.83 -4.86 22.07
C TRP A 253 -6.31 -4.86 22.00
N LEU A 254 -5.78 -5.54 20.96
CA LEU A 254 -4.39 -5.46 20.54
C LEU A 254 -4.31 -4.67 19.23
N ALA A 255 -3.55 -3.58 19.24
CA ALA A 255 -3.30 -2.81 18.04
C ALA A 255 -2.07 -3.34 17.29
N GLN A 256 -2.17 -3.40 15.97
CA GLN A 256 -1.08 -3.82 15.10
C GLN A 256 -0.87 -2.83 13.95
N GLY A 257 0.40 -2.66 13.55
CA GLY A 257 0.80 -1.84 12.41
C GLY A 257 0.79 -2.62 11.09
N THR A 258 -0.18 -3.51 10.89
CA THR A 258 -0.39 -4.21 9.63
C THR A 258 -0.69 -3.22 8.52
N ILE A 259 0.00 -3.33 7.39
CA ILE A 259 -0.21 -2.52 6.19
C ILE A 259 -0.69 -3.37 5.02
N TYR A 260 -1.18 -2.76 3.94
CA TYR A 260 -1.78 -3.49 2.82
C TYR A 260 -0.83 -4.51 2.15
N PRO A 261 0.48 -4.26 1.95
CA PRO A 261 1.42 -5.28 1.48
C PRO A 261 1.46 -6.55 2.35
N ASP A 262 1.36 -6.42 3.69
CA ASP A 262 1.33 -7.58 4.59
C ASP A 262 0.08 -8.45 4.37
N VAL A 263 -1.05 -7.81 4.06
CA VAL A 263 -2.32 -8.50 3.76
C VAL A 263 -2.21 -9.31 2.46
N ILE A 264 -1.64 -8.71 1.41
CA ILE A 264 -1.45 -9.38 0.12
C ILE A 264 -0.50 -10.58 0.25
N GLU A 265 0.64 -10.39 0.92
CA GLU A 265 1.63 -11.45 1.14
C GLU A 265 1.03 -12.64 1.93
N SER A 266 0.19 -12.35 2.93
CA SER A 266 -0.48 -13.38 3.74
C SER A 266 -1.55 -14.14 2.97
N ALA A 267 -2.27 -13.49 2.06
CA ALA A 267 -3.27 -14.14 1.21
C ALA A 267 -2.64 -15.13 0.23
N GLY A 268 -1.44 -14.82 -0.29
CA GLY A 268 -0.66 -15.71 -1.16
C GLY A 268 -0.25 -17.02 -0.46
N ALA A 269 0.06 -16.98 0.82
CA ALA A 269 0.44 -18.16 1.62
C ALA A 269 -0.70 -19.18 1.77
N LYS A 270 -1.95 -18.73 1.85
CA LYS A 270 -3.13 -19.61 1.97
C LYS A 270 -3.44 -20.40 0.69
N THR A 271 -2.98 -19.95 -0.47
CA THR A 271 -3.19 -20.63 -1.77
C THR A 271 -2.15 -21.70 -2.10
N GLY A 272 -1.13 -21.90 -1.26
CA GLY A 272 -0.09 -22.96 -1.41
C GLY A 272 0.87 -22.76 -2.59
N LYS A 273 0.81 -21.63 -3.29
CA LYS A 273 1.63 -21.33 -4.49
C LYS A 273 2.78 -20.35 -4.24
N ALA A 274 2.87 -19.76 -3.06
CA ALA A 274 3.94 -18.85 -2.69
C ALA A 274 4.64 -19.34 -1.43
N HIS A 275 5.98 -19.33 -1.41
CA HIS A 275 6.74 -19.51 -0.17
C HIS A 275 6.51 -18.31 0.74
N VAL A 276 6.22 -18.57 2.03
CA VAL A 276 6.12 -17.53 3.06
C VAL A 276 7.49 -16.88 3.22
N ILE A 277 7.66 -15.68 2.65
CA ILE A 277 8.95 -14.97 2.66
C ILE A 277 9.14 -14.17 3.96
N LYS A 278 8.05 -13.86 4.67
CA LYS A 278 8.11 -13.04 5.90
C LYS A 278 7.31 -13.66 7.04
N SER A 279 8.03 -14.18 8.03
CA SER A 279 7.49 -14.66 9.31
C SER A 279 7.41 -13.57 10.41
N HIS A 280 7.70 -12.30 10.08
CA HIS A 280 7.91 -11.23 11.06
C HIS A 280 6.86 -10.11 11.05
N HIS A 281 5.91 -10.15 10.12
CA HIS A 281 4.69 -9.37 10.23
C HIS A 281 3.58 -10.30 10.69
N ASN A 282 3.11 -10.09 11.89
CA ASN A 282 2.27 -10.99 12.70
C ASN A 282 0.84 -11.21 12.16
N VAL A 283 0.66 -11.25 10.83
CA VAL A 283 -0.60 -11.64 10.20
C VAL A 283 -0.70 -13.17 10.26
N GLY A 284 -1.20 -13.68 11.39
CA GLY A 284 -1.38 -15.10 11.64
C GLY A 284 -0.36 -15.76 12.58
N GLY A 285 0.49 -14.98 13.27
CA GLY A 285 1.48 -15.48 14.24
C GLY A 285 1.13 -15.24 15.70
N LEU A 286 -0.06 -14.69 15.98
CA LEU A 286 -0.57 -14.59 17.35
C LEU A 286 -1.02 -15.98 17.83
N PRO A 287 -0.80 -16.34 19.09
CA PRO A 287 -1.34 -17.58 19.66
C PRO A 287 -2.87 -17.62 19.51
N ASP A 288 -3.42 -18.78 19.12
CA ASP A 288 -4.87 -18.98 18.94
C ASP A 288 -5.66 -18.82 20.26
N ASP A 289 -4.98 -18.77 21.40
CA ASP A 289 -5.52 -18.60 22.74
C ASP A 289 -5.48 -17.15 23.26
N MET A 290 -5.04 -16.20 22.43
CA MET A 290 -5.02 -14.80 22.80
C MET A 290 -6.44 -14.23 22.84
N ALA A 291 -6.90 -13.87 24.02
CA ALA A 291 -8.26 -13.35 24.27
C ALA A 291 -8.48 -11.91 23.80
N LEU A 292 -7.54 -11.31 23.07
CA LEU A 292 -7.59 -9.92 22.60
C LEU A 292 -8.10 -9.84 21.17
N GLU A 293 -8.99 -8.91 20.90
CA GLU A 293 -9.43 -8.55 19.56
C GLU A 293 -8.43 -7.62 18.87
N LEU A 294 -8.37 -7.63 17.53
CA LEU A 294 -7.41 -6.84 16.77
C LEU A 294 -7.96 -5.49 16.32
N VAL A 295 -7.12 -4.47 16.42
CA VAL A 295 -7.33 -3.16 15.81
C VAL A 295 -6.16 -2.85 14.86
N GLU A 296 -6.43 -2.74 13.56
CA GLU A 296 -5.43 -2.59 12.48
C GLU A 296 -5.72 -1.34 11.65
N PRO A 297 -5.44 -0.14 12.14
CA PRO A 297 -5.91 1.10 11.50
C PRO A 297 -5.20 1.44 10.18
N LEU A 298 -4.06 0.79 9.87
CA LEU A 298 -3.28 1.02 8.66
C LEU A 298 -3.45 -0.07 7.59
N ARG A 299 -4.34 -1.04 7.81
CA ARG A 299 -4.47 -2.26 7.01
C ARG A 299 -4.72 -2.03 5.51
N GLU A 300 -5.30 -0.89 5.15
CA GLU A 300 -5.65 -0.53 3.77
C GLU A 300 -4.60 0.38 3.10
N LEU A 301 -3.49 0.70 3.79
CA LEU A 301 -2.52 1.68 3.34
C LEU A 301 -1.22 1.04 2.86
N PHE A 302 -0.61 1.65 1.85
CA PHE A 302 0.75 1.37 1.43
C PHE A 302 1.77 2.11 2.31
N LYS A 303 3.02 1.67 2.25
CA LYS A 303 4.10 2.19 3.12
C LYS A 303 4.36 3.69 2.97
N ASP A 304 4.27 4.21 1.75
CA ASP A 304 4.43 5.65 1.47
C ASP A 304 3.25 6.47 1.99
N GLU A 305 2.03 5.92 1.95
CA GLU A 305 0.85 6.54 2.55
C GLU A 305 0.96 6.59 4.07
N VAL A 306 1.44 5.51 4.70
CA VAL A 306 1.69 5.47 6.15
C VAL A 306 2.69 6.55 6.57
N ARG A 307 3.75 6.78 5.78
CA ARG A 307 4.71 7.87 6.05
C ARG A 307 4.05 9.25 5.95
N ARG A 308 3.22 9.47 4.94
CA ARG A 308 2.46 10.72 4.79
C ARG A 308 1.50 10.94 5.97
N LEU A 309 0.84 9.87 6.43
CA LEU A 309 0.01 9.90 7.62
C LEU A 309 0.81 10.29 8.87
N GLY A 310 2.00 9.72 9.03
CA GLY A 310 2.88 10.06 10.16
C GLY A 310 3.19 11.56 10.22
N LEU A 311 3.49 12.18 9.07
CA LEU A 311 3.70 13.63 8.99
C LEU A 311 2.43 14.42 9.34
N GLU A 312 1.26 13.99 8.87
CA GLU A 312 -0.04 14.62 9.17
C GLU A 312 -0.40 14.51 10.67
N LEU A 313 0.04 13.44 11.31
CA LEU A 313 -0.13 13.22 12.76
C LEU A 313 0.91 13.98 13.61
N GLY A 314 1.89 14.64 12.97
CA GLY A 314 2.90 15.46 13.63
C GLY A 314 4.17 14.69 14.02
N LEU A 315 4.38 13.48 13.51
CA LEU A 315 5.64 12.76 13.72
C LEU A 315 6.80 13.44 12.96
N PRO A 316 8.02 13.46 13.51
CA PRO A 316 9.19 14.00 12.85
C PRO A 316 9.53 13.22 11.56
N ARG A 317 10.15 13.90 10.59
CA ARG A 317 10.52 13.31 9.30
C ARG A 317 11.54 12.18 9.39
N ASP A 318 12.37 12.19 10.40
CA ASP A 318 13.37 11.14 10.67
C ASP A 318 12.78 9.87 11.28
N MET A 319 11.54 9.93 11.74
CA MET A 319 10.79 8.79 12.25
C MET A 319 9.85 8.13 11.21
N VAL A 320 9.60 8.78 10.06
CA VAL A 320 8.60 8.33 9.07
C VAL A 320 9.16 8.13 7.67
#